data_03b3512c4a55c56a3ea70e810f104e87
#
_entry.id   03b3512c4a55c56a3ea70e810f104e87
#
_cell.length_a   1.000
_cell.length_b   1.000
_cell.length_c   1.000
_cell.angle_alpha   90.00
_cell.angle_beta   90.00
_cell.angle_gamma   90.00
#
_symmetry.space_group_name_H-M   'P 1'
#
loop_
_entity.id
_entity.type
_entity.pdbx_description
1 polymer ?
#
loop_
_entity_poly.entity_id
_entity_poly.type
_entity_poly.pdbx_seq_one_letter_code
_entity_poly.pdbx_strand_id
1 'polypeptide(L)'
;MKITTSKKEIIDLSKAWAAITIAFAVVLRGSSGYMEVISIAAIAVGLGFLLHELGHKIVAQYYRCFAEFRSFDQMLLLAIAMSFFGFVFAAPGAVMIRGWVDKRRNGIISIAGPIINLVLALIFLVLSFTIGENIIFAYGFSINVWLAMFNMIPIWHFDGSKIWKWNKGIYLGFVALCLVLFIL
;
A
#
# COMPACT_ATOMS: atom_id res chain seq x y z
N MET A 1 21.48 -0.56 11.72
CA MET A 1 20.20 0.05 12.15
C MET A 1 19.35 -1.05 12.78
N LYS A 2 18.78 -0.84 13.98
CA LYS A 2 17.88 -1.81 14.61
C LYS A 2 16.42 -1.33 14.36
N ILE A 3 15.67 -2.09 13.58
CA ILE A 3 14.25 -1.82 13.36
C ILE A 3 13.49 -2.15 14.64
N THR A 4 12.70 -1.22 15.15
CA THR A 4 11.90 -1.40 16.37
C THR A 4 10.43 -1.64 15.98
N THR A 5 9.78 -2.56 16.69
CA THR A 5 8.38 -2.92 16.49
C THR A 5 7.76 -3.23 17.84
N SER A 6 6.58 -2.68 18.15
CA SER A 6 5.86 -2.97 19.40
C SER A 6 4.81 -4.06 19.20
N LYS A 7 4.38 -4.71 20.30
CA LYS A 7 3.26 -5.67 20.26
C LYS A 7 1.98 -5.01 19.73
N LYS A 8 1.73 -3.75 20.11
CA LYS A 8 0.55 -3.01 19.64
C LYS A 8 0.59 -2.80 18.12
N GLU A 9 1.76 -2.47 17.56
CA GLU A 9 1.92 -2.34 16.10
C GLU A 9 1.61 -3.65 15.37
N ILE A 10 2.08 -4.79 15.88
CA ILE A 10 1.77 -6.10 15.27
C ILE A 10 0.26 -6.36 15.28
N ILE A 11 -0.42 -6.07 16.38
CA ILE A 11 -1.87 -6.21 16.48
C ILE A 11 -2.58 -5.27 15.48
N ASP A 12 -2.15 -4.02 15.39
CA ASP A 12 -2.74 -3.02 14.50
C ASP A 12 -2.52 -3.39 13.01
N LEU A 13 -1.33 -3.90 12.64
CA LEU A 13 -1.05 -4.42 11.31
C LEU A 13 -1.93 -5.64 10.98
N SER A 14 -2.07 -6.57 11.93
CA SER A 14 -2.91 -7.76 11.74
C SER A 14 -4.39 -7.40 11.57
N LYS A 15 -4.90 -6.45 12.36
CA LYS A 15 -6.27 -5.93 12.21
C LYS A 15 -6.48 -5.28 10.83
N ALA A 16 -5.56 -4.42 10.43
CA ALA A 16 -5.63 -3.74 9.14
C ALA A 16 -5.59 -4.74 7.98
N TRP A 17 -4.66 -5.71 8.04
CA TRP A 17 -4.56 -6.76 7.02
C TRP A 17 -5.86 -7.59 6.92
N ALA A 18 -6.40 -8.04 8.06
CA ALA A 18 -7.64 -8.83 8.08
C ALA A 18 -8.84 -8.03 7.54
N ALA A 19 -8.99 -6.77 7.98
CA ALA A 19 -10.09 -5.92 7.53
C ALA A 19 -10.01 -5.60 6.02
N ILE A 20 -8.82 -5.30 5.49
CA ILE A 20 -8.61 -5.07 4.07
C ILE A 20 -8.88 -6.35 3.27
N THR A 21 -8.39 -7.50 3.75
CA THR A 21 -8.66 -8.80 3.12
C THR A 21 -10.16 -9.06 3.02
N ILE A 22 -10.90 -8.87 4.11
CA ILE A 22 -12.36 -9.04 4.11
C ILE A 22 -13.02 -8.06 3.13
N ALA A 23 -12.68 -6.78 3.20
CA ALA A 23 -13.28 -5.76 2.36
C ALA A 23 -13.07 -6.06 0.86
N PHE A 24 -11.85 -6.39 0.45
CA PHE A 24 -11.56 -6.71 -0.94
C PHE A 24 -12.10 -8.08 -1.38
N ALA A 25 -12.17 -9.06 -0.49
CA ALA A 25 -12.85 -10.32 -0.79
C ALA A 25 -14.34 -10.11 -1.07
N VAL A 26 -15.01 -9.17 -0.36
CA VAL A 26 -16.39 -8.79 -0.64
C VAL A 26 -16.53 -8.08 -1.98
N VAL A 27 -15.62 -7.13 -2.31
CA VAL A 27 -15.65 -6.41 -3.59
C VAL A 27 -15.42 -7.35 -4.77
N LEU A 28 -14.48 -8.27 -4.64
CA LEU A 28 -14.10 -9.22 -5.69
C LEU A 28 -15.02 -10.44 -5.77
N ARG A 29 -16.06 -10.54 -4.93
CA ARG A 29 -17.00 -11.66 -4.94
C ARG A 29 -17.64 -11.81 -6.34
N GLY A 30 -17.67 -13.06 -6.82
CA GLY A 30 -18.24 -13.38 -8.11
C GLY A 30 -17.29 -13.23 -9.31
N SER A 31 -16.05 -12.74 -9.12
CA SER A 31 -15.05 -12.69 -10.19
C SER A 31 -14.31 -14.02 -10.38
N SER A 32 -14.25 -14.86 -9.34
CA SER A 32 -13.54 -16.14 -9.32
C SER A 32 -14.06 -17.03 -8.19
N GLY A 33 -13.45 -18.21 -8.01
CA GLY A 33 -13.73 -19.09 -6.87
C GLY A 33 -13.42 -18.43 -5.52
N TYR A 34 -14.16 -18.81 -4.46
CA TYR A 34 -13.99 -18.20 -3.11
C TYR A 34 -12.56 -18.21 -2.61
N MET A 35 -11.83 -19.32 -2.78
CA MET A 35 -10.44 -19.44 -2.33
C MET A 35 -9.49 -18.55 -3.11
N GLU A 36 -9.73 -18.37 -4.41
CA GLU A 36 -8.95 -17.46 -5.26
C GLU A 36 -9.18 -16.01 -4.83
N VAL A 37 -10.42 -15.60 -4.63
CA VAL A 37 -10.78 -14.25 -4.20
C VAL A 37 -10.14 -13.90 -2.85
N ILE A 38 -10.21 -14.81 -1.87
CA ILE A 38 -9.58 -14.62 -0.56
C ILE A 38 -8.05 -14.53 -0.72
N SER A 39 -7.46 -15.39 -1.55
CA SER A 39 -6.01 -15.38 -1.81
C SER A 39 -5.56 -14.08 -2.47
N ILE A 40 -6.29 -13.59 -3.47
CA ILE A 40 -6.03 -12.30 -4.11
C ILE A 40 -6.12 -11.17 -3.07
N ALA A 41 -7.20 -11.12 -2.30
CA ALA A 41 -7.40 -10.09 -1.29
C ALA A 41 -6.31 -10.10 -0.21
N ALA A 42 -5.90 -11.28 0.28
CA ALA A 42 -4.91 -11.41 1.32
C ALA A 42 -3.47 -11.12 0.83
N ILE A 43 -3.11 -11.65 -0.35
CA ILE A 43 -1.74 -11.60 -0.87
C ILE A 43 -1.52 -10.32 -1.69
N ALA A 44 -2.35 -10.08 -2.72
CA ALA A 44 -2.13 -8.95 -3.60
C ALA A 44 -2.44 -7.60 -2.92
N VAL A 45 -3.58 -7.51 -2.23
CA VAL A 45 -4.02 -6.27 -1.59
C VAL A 45 -3.47 -6.15 -0.18
N GLY A 46 -3.71 -7.16 0.66
CA GLY A 46 -3.37 -7.10 2.09
C GLY A 46 -1.87 -6.98 2.33
N LEU A 47 -1.05 -7.84 1.68
CA LEU A 47 0.41 -7.70 1.78
C LEU A 47 0.91 -6.45 1.05
N GLY A 48 0.32 -6.08 -0.08
CA GLY A 48 0.67 -4.84 -0.79
C GLY A 48 0.53 -3.62 0.11
N PHE A 49 -0.58 -3.52 0.84
CA PHE A 49 -0.78 -2.46 1.83
C PHE A 49 0.21 -2.54 2.99
N LEU A 50 0.37 -3.72 3.62
CA LEU A 50 1.27 -3.87 4.77
C LEU A 50 2.71 -3.50 4.43
N LEU A 51 3.21 -3.98 3.29
CA LEU A 51 4.58 -3.73 2.87
C LEU A 51 4.78 -2.27 2.47
N HIS A 52 3.77 -1.61 1.90
CA HIS A 52 3.75 -0.18 1.66
C HIS A 52 3.97 0.61 2.97
N GLU A 53 3.18 0.34 4.00
CA GLU A 53 3.32 0.99 5.31
C GLU A 53 4.68 0.69 5.97
N LEU A 54 5.14 -0.55 5.87
CA LEU A 54 6.46 -0.93 6.37
C LEU A 54 7.58 -0.20 5.62
N GLY A 55 7.41 0.11 4.34
CA GLY A 55 8.34 0.94 3.56
C GLY A 55 8.53 2.32 4.21
N HIS A 56 7.44 3.01 4.50
CA HIS A 56 7.49 4.30 5.20
C HIS A 56 8.19 4.19 6.56
N LYS A 57 7.82 3.18 7.34
CA LYS A 57 8.40 2.95 8.66
C LYS A 57 9.91 2.73 8.62
N ILE A 58 10.38 1.85 7.75
CA ILE A 58 11.81 1.50 7.64
C ILE A 58 12.62 2.75 7.29
N VAL A 59 12.16 3.54 6.32
CA VAL A 59 12.84 4.78 5.92
C VAL A 59 12.79 5.84 6.99
N ALA A 60 11.66 5.99 7.71
CA ALA A 60 11.57 6.92 8.84
C ALA A 60 12.51 6.53 9.98
N GLN A 61 12.60 5.24 10.33
CA GLN A 61 13.55 4.74 11.33
C GLN A 61 15.00 4.85 10.89
N TYR A 62 15.29 4.74 9.58
CA TYR A 62 16.60 5.02 9.03
C TYR A 62 17.04 6.47 9.31
N TYR A 63 16.12 7.42 9.24
CA TYR A 63 16.34 8.82 9.62
C TYR A 63 16.29 9.06 11.14
N ARG A 64 16.33 7.99 11.95
CA ARG A 64 16.29 8.03 13.42
C ARG A 64 15.02 8.65 13.98
N CYS A 65 13.93 8.61 13.24
CA CYS A 65 12.61 8.95 13.74
C CYS A 65 11.99 7.75 14.47
N PHE A 66 11.18 8.02 15.49
CA PHE A 66 10.25 7.00 15.99
C PHE A 66 9.15 6.83 14.95
N ALA A 67 8.88 5.60 14.53
CA ALA A 67 7.88 5.28 13.53
C ALA A 67 7.21 3.96 13.85
N GLU A 68 5.88 3.97 14.00
CA GLU A 68 5.05 2.79 14.25
C GLU A 68 3.73 2.90 13.51
N PHE A 69 3.29 1.80 12.91
CA PHE A 69 1.96 1.72 12.30
C PHE A 69 0.85 1.75 13.37
N ARG A 70 -0.24 2.46 13.07
CA ARG A 70 -1.47 2.48 13.87
C ARG A 70 -2.67 2.29 12.96
N SER A 71 -3.53 1.33 13.31
CA SER A 71 -4.82 1.16 12.65
C SER A 71 -5.81 2.24 13.08
N PHE A 72 -6.70 2.60 12.17
CA PHE A 72 -7.85 3.45 12.45
C PHE A 72 -9.10 2.59 12.48
N ASP A 73 -9.45 2.05 13.65
CA ASP A 73 -10.47 1.02 13.79
C ASP A 73 -11.82 1.43 13.17
N GLN A 74 -12.23 2.70 13.29
CA GLN A 74 -13.43 3.22 12.64
C GLN A 74 -13.34 3.19 11.11
N MET A 75 -12.15 3.48 10.55
CA MET A 75 -11.93 3.42 9.11
C MET A 75 -11.84 1.98 8.59
N LEU A 76 -11.38 1.04 9.42
CA LEU A 76 -11.43 -0.38 9.08
C LEU A 76 -12.87 -0.88 8.96
N LEU A 77 -13.73 -0.51 9.91
CA LEU A 77 -15.16 -0.82 9.85
C LEU A 77 -15.83 -0.17 8.64
N LEU A 78 -15.49 1.09 8.36
CA LEU A 78 -15.98 1.80 7.18
C LEU A 78 -15.54 1.11 5.88
N ALA A 79 -14.29 0.66 5.78
CA ALA A 79 -13.78 -0.08 4.62
C ALA A 79 -14.61 -1.33 4.35
N ILE A 80 -14.91 -2.12 5.40
CA ILE A 80 -15.75 -3.31 5.28
C ILE A 80 -17.20 -2.93 4.90
N ALA A 81 -17.78 -1.89 5.50
CA ALA A 81 -19.13 -1.45 5.17
C ALA A 81 -19.23 -0.98 3.70
N MET A 82 -18.25 -0.20 3.23
CA MET A 82 -18.21 0.29 1.85
C MET A 82 -18.02 -0.82 0.82
N SER A 83 -17.34 -1.90 1.18
CA SER A 83 -17.11 -3.03 0.28
C SER A 83 -18.42 -3.69 -0.21
N PHE A 84 -19.49 -3.65 0.57
CA PHE A 84 -20.80 -4.14 0.16
C PHE A 84 -21.45 -3.31 -0.95
N PHE A 85 -21.01 -2.06 -1.13
CA PHE A 85 -21.41 -1.19 -2.24
C PHE A 85 -20.50 -1.32 -3.47
N GLY A 86 -19.54 -2.26 -3.44
CA GLY A 86 -18.66 -2.58 -4.57
C GLY A 86 -17.39 -1.75 -4.66
N PHE A 87 -17.04 -0.96 -3.64
CA PHE A 87 -15.79 -0.20 -3.59
C PHE A 87 -15.25 -0.07 -2.16
N VAL A 88 -13.95 0.19 -2.05
CA VAL A 88 -13.28 0.46 -0.77
C VAL A 88 -12.61 1.82 -0.85
N PHE A 89 -13.06 2.75 -0.02
CA PHE A 89 -12.44 4.06 0.14
C PHE A 89 -12.28 4.36 1.63
N ALA A 90 -11.14 3.95 2.18
CA ALA A 90 -10.82 4.21 3.58
C ALA A 90 -9.30 4.22 3.77
N ALA A 91 -8.83 4.96 4.76
CA ALA A 91 -7.46 4.90 5.23
C ALA A 91 -7.39 3.91 6.41
N PRO A 92 -6.98 2.66 6.19
CA PRO A 92 -7.06 1.61 7.22
C PRO A 92 -6.12 1.84 8.40
N GLY A 93 -5.15 2.73 8.23
CA GLY A 93 -4.17 3.13 9.23
C GLY A 93 -3.09 3.97 8.59
N ALA A 94 -2.07 4.32 9.36
CA ALA A 94 -0.89 5.02 8.88
C ALA A 94 0.31 4.81 9.81
N VAL A 95 1.51 5.00 9.28
CA VAL A 95 2.73 5.07 10.09
C VAL A 95 2.81 6.42 10.79
N MET A 96 2.71 6.38 12.13
CA MET A 96 2.87 7.55 12.98
C MET A 96 4.35 7.83 13.19
N ILE A 97 4.81 8.97 12.66
CA ILE A 97 6.23 9.37 12.70
C ILE A 97 6.39 10.51 13.71
N ARG A 98 7.35 10.35 14.64
CA ARG A 98 7.75 11.37 15.61
C ARG A 98 9.26 11.60 15.52
N GLY A 99 9.65 12.84 15.41
CA GLY A 99 11.05 13.25 15.27
C GLY A 99 11.18 14.46 14.35
N TRP A 100 12.42 14.84 14.06
CA TRP A 100 12.69 15.96 13.17
C TRP A 100 12.69 15.50 11.71
N VAL A 101 11.64 15.88 10.98
CA VAL A 101 11.43 15.54 9.57
C VAL A 101 11.35 16.83 8.76
N ASP A 102 12.41 17.15 8.01
CA ASP A 102 12.40 18.24 7.06
C ASP A 102 11.63 17.85 5.76
N LYS A 103 11.45 18.81 4.88
CA LYS A 103 10.73 18.62 3.62
C LYS A 103 11.31 17.51 2.74
N ARG A 104 12.65 17.38 2.69
CA ARG A 104 13.33 16.34 1.92
C ARG A 104 13.11 14.96 2.52
N ARG A 105 13.33 14.81 3.83
CA ARG A 105 13.10 13.53 4.53
C ARG A 105 11.66 13.09 4.41
N ASN A 106 10.70 14.03 4.56
CA ASN A 106 9.28 13.72 4.41
C ASN A 106 8.97 13.19 3.01
N GLY A 107 9.50 13.79 1.95
CA GLY A 107 9.35 13.30 0.58
C GLY A 107 9.96 11.92 0.36
N ILE A 108 11.19 11.68 0.89
CA ILE A 108 11.86 10.38 0.77
C ILE A 108 11.13 9.28 1.56
N ILE A 109 10.64 9.60 2.75
CA ILE A 109 9.82 8.66 3.52
C ILE A 109 8.53 8.35 2.75
N SER A 110 7.88 9.36 2.20
CA SER A 110 6.60 9.20 1.52
C SER A 110 6.70 8.44 0.20
N ILE A 111 7.79 8.53 -0.54
CA ILE A 111 7.93 7.75 -1.78
C ILE A 111 8.22 6.26 -1.53
N ALA A 112 8.68 5.90 -0.31
CA ALA A 112 9.06 4.53 0.00
C ALA A 112 7.89 3.54 -0.14
N GLY A 113 6.69 3.90 0.32
CA GLY A 113 5.50 3.06 0.16
C GLY A 113 5.15 2.78 -1.31
N PRO A 114 4.92 3.83 -2.13
CA PRO A 114 4.68 3.66 -3.56
C PRO A 114 5.77 2.87 -4.29
N ILE A 115 7.06 3.05 -3.95
CA ILE A 115 8.16 2.24 -4.52
C ILE A 115 7.97 0.75 -4.18
N ILE A 116 7.63 0.43 -2.94
CA ILE A 116 7.38 -0.97 -2.54
C ILE A 116 6.24 -1.58 -3.38
N ASN A 117 5.17 -0.84 -3.61
CA ASN A 117 4.08 -1.33 -4.46
C ASN A 117 4.55 -1.58 -5.89
N LEU A 118 5.35 -0.69 -6.50
CA LEU A 118 5.89 -0.95 -7.85
C LEU A 118 6.83 -2.15 -7.88
N VAL A 119 7.67 -2.33 -6.86
CA VAL A 119 8.53 -3.52 -6.75
C VAL A 119 7.69 -4.80 -6.67
N LEU A 120 6.62 -4.80 -5.86
CA LEU A 120 5.69 -5.93 -5.78
C LEU A 120 4.99 -6.20 -7.10
N ALA A 121 4.53 -5.15 -7.79
CA ALA A 121 3.95 -5.29 -9.13
C ALA A 121 4.92 -5.97 -10.09
N LEU A 122 6.17 -5.52 -10.15
CA LEU A 122 7.19 -6.12 -10.99
C LEU A 122 7.50 -7.57 -10.60
N ILE A 123 7.51 -7.90 -9.31
CA ILE A 123 7.66 -9.28 -8.85
C ILE A 123 6.51 -10.15 -9.39
N PHE A 124 5.27 -9.72 -9.24
CA PHE A 124 4.12 -10.45 -9.77
C PHE A 124 4.16 -10.60 -11.29
N LEU A 125 4.61 -9.57 -12.01
CA LEU A 125 4.80 -9.60 -13.45
C LEU A 125 5.84 -10.66 -13.85
N VAL A 126 7.00 -10.67 -13.19
CA VAL A 126 8.05 -11.67 -13.44
C VAL A 126 7.55 -13.08 -13.13
N LEU A 127 6.80 -13.27 -12.03
CA LEU A 127 6.22 -14.56 -11.68
C LEU A 127 5.24 -15.04 -12.75
N SER A 128 4.44 -14.15 -13.35
CA SER A 128 3.54 -14.48 -14.44
C SER A 128 4.29 -15.01 -15.67
N PHE A 129 5.44 -14.42 -15.99
CA PHE A 129 6.27 -14.88 -17.14
C PHE A 129 7.07 -16.16 -16.84
N THR A 130 7.46 -16.39 -15.59
CA THR A 130 8.38 -17.49 -15.23
C THR A 130 7.66 -18.76 -14.78
N ILE A 131 6.54 -18.63 -14.07
CA ILE A 131 5.76 -19.74 -13.51
C ILE A 131 4.55 -20.05 -14.40
N GLY A 132 4.07 -19.06 -15.14
CA GLY A 132 2.89 -19.13 -15.99
C GLY A 132 1.76 -18.21 -15.53
N GLU A 133 0.78 -18.05 -16.39
CA GLU A 133 -0.38 -17.21 -16.11
C GLU A 133 -1.17 -17.71 -14.90
N ASN A 134 -1.37 -16.83 -13.95
CA ASN A 134 -2.14 -17.08 -12.74
C ASN A 134 -2.92 -15.82 -12.36
N ILE A 135 -4.17 -15.98 -12.02
CA ILE A 135 -5.07 -14.88 -11.65
C ILE A 135 -4.52 -14.06 -10.46
N ILE A 136 -3.85 -14.70 -9.50
CA ILE A 136 -3.22 -14.02 -8.36
C ILE A 136 -2.09 -13.11 -8.84
N PHE A 137 -1.31 -13.54 -9.83
CA PHE A 137 -0.21 -12.72 -10.37
C PHE A 137 -0.74 -11.53 -11.17
N ALA A 138 -1.78 -11.74 -11.99
CA ALA A 138 -2.42 -10.66 -12.74
C ALA A 138 -3.02 -9.60 -11.82
N TYR A 139 -3.79 -10.00 -10.80
CA TYR A 139 -4.31 -9.07 -9.79
C TYR A 139 -3.19 -8.48 -8.93
N GLY A 140 -2.16 -9.26 -8.60
CA GLY A 140 -1.00 -8.79 -7.84
C GLY A 140 -0.27 -7.66 -8.55
N PHE A 141 -0.05 -7.79 -9.85
CA PHE A 141 0.49 -6.71 -10.68
C PHE A 141 -0.43 -5.49 -10.70
N SER A 142 -1.65 -5.67 -11.17
CA SER A 142 -2.60 -4.56 -11.41
C SER A 142 -2.92 -3.79 -10.13
N ILE A 143 -3.21 -4.49 -9.03
CA ILE A 143 -3.56 -3.84 -7.75
C ILE A 143 -2.37 -3.08 -7.18
N ASN A 144 -1.15 -3.61 -7.24
CA ASN A 144 0.00 -2.90 -6.70
C ASN A 144 0.40 -1.68 -7.55
N VAL A 145 0.25 -1.72 -8.89
CA VAL A 145 0.37 -0.53 -9.75
C VAL A 145 -0.68 0.50 -9.36
N TRP A 146 -1.93 0.06 -9.18
CA TRP A 146 -3.03 0.95 -8.79
C TRP A 146 -2.81 1.58 -7.41
N LEU A 147 -2.36 0.80 -6.40
CA LEU A 147 -2.04 1.31 -5.07
C LEU A 147 -0.91 2.35 -5.11
N ALA A 148 0.14 2.11 -5.91
CA ALA A 148 1.21 3.07 -6.12
C ALA A 148 0.66 4.37 -6.72
N MET A 149 -0.13 4.29 -7.78
CA MET A 149 -0.72 5.43 -8.48
C MET A 149 -1.71 6.20 -7.60
N PHE A 150 -2.57 5.50 -6.85
CA PHE A 150 -3.53 6.10 -5.94
C PHE A 150 -2.84 6.92 -4.85
N ASN A 151 -1.75 6.40 -4.27
CA ASN A 151 -0.99 7.12 -3.27
C ASN A 151 -0.22 8.33 -3.84
N MET A 152 -0.07 8.43 -5.17
CA MET A 152 0.50 9.62 -5.82
C MET A 152 -0.49 10.78 -6.00
N ILE A 153 -1.74 10.66 -5.59
CA ILE A 153 -2.71 11.78 -5.62
C ILE A 153 -2.14 12.94 -4.78
N PRO A 154 -2.00 14.18 -5.36
CA PRO A 154 -1.23 15.26 -4.71
C PRO A 154 -2.06 16.11 -3.74
N ILE A 155 -3.02 15.51 -3.04
CA ILE A 155 -3.93 16.18 -2.11
C ILE A 155 -3.89 15.56 -0.71
N TRP A 156 -4.34 16.31 0.29
CA TRP A 156 -4.47 15.90 1.70
C TRP A 156 -3.22 15.19 2.27
N HIS A 157 -3.45 14.03 2.86
CA HIS A 157 -2.43 13.23 3.55
C HIS A 157 -1.79 12.16 2.66
N PHE A 158 -2.18 12.06 1.38
CA PHE A 158 -1.55 11.13 0.44
C PHE A 158 -0.06 11.41 0.28
N ASP A 159 0.69 10.39 -0.03
CA ASP A 159 2.14 10.50 -0.19
C ASP A 159 2.51 11.42 -1.35
N GLY A 160 1.74 11.38 -2.42
CA GLY A 160 1.92 12.27 -3.57
C GLY A 160 1.97 13.74 -3.20
N SER A 161 1.20 14.19 -2.20
CA SER A 161 1.23 15.60 -1.75
C SER A 161 2.57 15.98 -1.12
N LYS A 162 3.18 15.06 -0.38
CA LYS A 162 4.47 15.26 0.30
C LYS A 162 5.62 15.19 -0.71
N ILE A 163 5.55 14.24 -1.66
CA ILE A 163 6.52 14.06 -2.74
C ILE A 163 6.48 15.27 -3.69
N TRP A 164 5.29 15.74 -4.09
CA TRP A 164 5.12 16.94 -4.90
C TRP A 164 5.76 18.18 -4.26
N LYS A 165 5.51 18.37 -2.95
CA LYS A 165 6.12 19.47 -2.19
C LYS A 165 7.63 19.36 -2.10
N TRP A 166 8.19 18.15 -2.06
CA TRP A 166 9.61 17.91 -1.99
C TRP A 166 10.29 18.09 -3.35
N ASN A 167 9.87 17.33 -4.37
CA ASN A 167 10.50 17.35 -5.69
C ASN A 167 9.49 17.00 -6.78
N LYS A 168 9.11 18.02 -7.58
CA LYS A 168 8.14 17.87 -8.67
C LYS A 168 8.64 16.96 -9.79
N GLY A 169 9.96 16.96 -10.09
CA GLY A 169 10.54 16.11 -11.12
C GLY A 169 10.44 14.63 -10.76
N ILE A 170 10.79 14.27 -9.51
CA ILE A 170 10.64 12.90 -9.01
C ILE A 170 9.17 12.50 -9.01
N TYR A 171 8.28 13.39 -8.57
CA TYR A 171 6.84 13.14 -8.59
C TYR A 171 6.33 12.82 -10.00
N LEU A 172 6.62 13.70 -10.98
CA LEU A 172 6.16 13.52 -12.35
C LEU A 172 6.77 12.27 -13.00
N GLY A 173 8.05 12.00 -12.79
CA GLY A 173 8.71 10.78 -13.29
C GLY A 173 8.08 9.52 -12.71
N PHE A 174 7.76 9.51 -11.41
CA PHE A 174 7.12 8.37 -10.77
C PHE A 174 5.69 8.15 -11.27
N VAL A 175 4.89 9.22 -11.41
CA VAL A 175 3.53 9.15 -11.98
C VAL A 175 3.57 8.66 -13.42
N ALA A 176 4.50 9.16 -14.24
CA ALA A 176 4.66 8.68 -15.61
C ALA A 176 4.99 7.18 -15.67
N LEU A 177 5.88 6.70 -14.79
CA LEU A 177 6.18 5.27 -14.67
C LEU A 177 4.94 4.45 -14.29
N CYS A 178 4.17 4.91 -13.30
CA CYS A 178 2.91 4.24 -12.91
C CYS A 178 1.92 4.18 -14.06
N LEU A 179 1.78 5.26 -14.84
CA LEU A 179 0.87 5.30 -16.00
C LEU A 179 1.31 4.32 -17.09
N VAL A 180 2.61 4.23 -17.38
CA VAL A 180 3.14 3.26 -18.36
C VAL A 180 2.82 1.83 -17.90
N LEU A 181 3.05 1.50 -16.63
CA LEU A 181 2.76 0.17 -16.09
C LEU A 181 1.24 -0.12 -16.00
N PHE A 182 0.42 0.90 -15.87
CA PHE A 182 -1.04 0.75 -15.80
C PHE A 182 -1.68 0.44 -17.16
N ILE A 183 -1.00 0.81 -18.26
CA ILE A 183 -1.46 0.57 -19.63
C ILE A 183 -1.00 -0.81 -20.16
N LEU A 184 0.02 -1.41 -19.51
CA LEU A 184 0.48 -2.78 -19.81
C LEU A 184 -0.52 -3.83 -19.34
#